data_eaecf5d0b81367d8175f7da277bb1648
#
_entry.id   eaecf5d0b81367d8175f7da277bb1648
#
_cell.length_a   1.000
_cell.length_b   1.000
_cell.length_c   1.000
_cell.angle_alpha   90.00
_cell.angle_beta   90.00
_cell.angle_gamma   90.00
#
_symmetry.space_group_name_H-M   'P 1'
#
loop_
_entity.id
_entity.type
_entity.pdbx_description
1 polymer ?
#
loop_
_entity_poly.entity_id
_entity_poly.type
_entity_poly.pdbx_seq_one_letter_code
_entity_poly.pdbx_strand_id
1 'polypeptide(L)'
;TKMMTALLAIEANPDLDTPVTLPEEIFPALQAQNASLAGFQPGETATVRDLLYGAMLPSGAECCEALAREVSGSEEAFAARMNQKAAELGMTGTHFCNPTGLHDPEHVSTVRDMARLTEAALQNETFRKLFTTERYTVPATNCHPQGFTMHSTLLSQLDGTELHSGRILG
;
A
#
# COMPACT_ATOMS: atom_id res chain seq x y z
N THR A 1 3.08 -5.41 5.94
CA THR A 1 3.30 -5.72 4.52
C THR A 1 3.15 -4.46 3.68
N LYS A 2 1.99 -3.82 3.64
CA LYS A 2 1.68 -2.69 2.75
C LYS A 2 2.63 -1.49 2.87
N MET A 3 3.27 -1.26 4.04
CA MET A 3 4.32 -0.25 4.16
C MET A 3 5.54 -0.57 3.27
N MET A 4 5.96 -1.84 3.22
CA MET A 4 7.04 -2.28 2.32
C MET A 4 6.63 -2.11 0.85
N THR A 5 5.40 -2.48 0.51
CA THR A 5 4.85 -2.30 -0.85
C THR A 5 4.85 -0.83 -1.25
N ALA A 6 4.35 0.05 -0.38
CA ALA A 6 4.33 1.49 -0.66
C ALA A 6 5.74 2.08 -0.78
N LEU A 7 6.66 1.70 0.11
CA LEU A 7 8.05 2.17 0.05
C LEU A 7 8.72 1.81 -1.28
N LEU A 8 8.63 0.54 -1.70
CA LEU A 8 9.22 0.08 -2.96
C LEU A 8 8.56 0.73 -4.18
N ALA A 9 7.24 0.93 -4.14
CA ALA A 9 6.53 1.61 -5.23
C ALA A 9 6.95 3.07 -5.35
N ILE A 10 7.16 3.77 -4.24
CA ILE A 10 7.68 5.15 -4.23
C ILE A 10 9.12 5.20 -4.76
N GLU A 11 9.98 4.30 -4.31
CA GLU A 11 11.38 4.25 -4.75
C GLU A 11 11.52 3.93 -6.25
N ALA A 12 10.60 3.15 -6.81
CA ALA A 12 10.62 2.76 -8.22
C ALA A 12 10.00 3.81 -9.16
N ASN A 13 9.13 4.68 -8.64
CA ASN A 13 8.38 5.64 -9.45
C ASN A 13 8.72 7.08 -9.05
N PRO A 14 9.70 7.72 -9.71
CA PRO A 14 10.03 9.12 -9.45
C PRO A 14 8.88 10.08 -9.81
N ASP A 15 8.04 9.69 -10.78
CA ASP A 15 6.83 10.39 -11.15
C ASP A 15 5.60 9.60 -10.64
N LEU A 16 4.99 10.09 -9.58
CA LEU A 16 3.81 9.47 -8.98
C LEU A 16 2.52 9.71 -9.77
N ASP A 17 2.54 10.57 -10.77
CA ASP A 17 1.38 10.82 -11.63
C ASP A 17 1.35 9.89 -12.86
N THR A 18 2.31 8.96 -12.94
CA THR A 18 2.31 7.85 -13.92
C THR A 18 1.00 7.07 -13.83
N PRO A 19 0.25 6.92 -14.96
CA PRO A 19 -1.00 6.16 -14.98
C PRO A 19 -0.73 4.65 -14.93
N VAL A 20 -1.52 3.95 -14.14
CA VAL A 20 -1.50 2.49 -13.99
C VAL A 20 -2.93 1.98 -14.15
N THR A 21 -3.11 0.95 -14.99
CA THR A 21 -4.40 0.29 -15.14
C THR A 21 -4.45 -0.95 -14.26
N LEU A 22 -5.48 -1.05 -13.42
CA LEU A 22 -5.67 -2.21 -12.56
C LEU A 22 -6.08 -3.43 -13.39
N PRO A 23 -5.29 -4.53 -13.39
CA PRO A 23 -5.61 -5.72 -14.17
C PRO A 23 -6.90 -6.38 -13.68
N GLU A 24 -7.78 -6.78 -14.60
CA GLU A 24 -9.05 -7.40 -14.24
C GLU A 24 -8.87 -8.75 -13.52
N GLU A 25 -7.83 -9.48 -13.87
CA GLU A 25 -7.55 -10.83 -13.35
C GLU A 25 -7.18 -10.87 -11.86
N ILE A 26 -6.81 -9.76 -11.24
CA ILE A 26 -6.48 -9.74 -9.80
C ILE A 26 -7.73 -9.82 -8.92
N PHE A 27 -8.87 -9.29 -9.38
CA PHE A 27 -10.05 -9.10 -8.55
C PHE A 27 -10.73 -10.40 -8.09
N PRO A 28 -10.91 -11.44 -8.93
CA PRO A 28 -11.54 -12.68 -8.47
C PRO A 28 -10.82 -13.35 -7.31
N ALA A 29 -9.48 -13.37 -7.33
CA ALA A 29 -8.67 -13.95 -6.28
C ALA A 29 -8.77 -13.14 -4.97
N LEU A 30 -8.75 -11.81 -5.07
CA LEU A 30 -8.88 -10.91 -3.91
C LEU A 30 -10.27 -11.03 -3.27
N GLN A 31 -11.33 -11.13 -4.08
CA GLN A 31 -12.70 -11.32 -3.59
C GLN A 31 -12.88 -12.67 -2.91
N ALA A 32 -12.33 -13.74 -3.47
CA ALA A 32 -12.38 -15.08 -2.88
C ALA A 32 -11.69 -15.14 -1.49
N GLN A 33 -10.68 -14.30 -1.28
CA GLN A 33 -9.96 -14.19 0.00
C GLN A 33 -10.57 -13.14 0.94
N ASN A 34 -11.69 -12.51 0.60
CA ASN A 34 -12.29 -11.40 1.35
C ASN A 34 -11.30 -10.28 1.64
N ALA A 35 -10.43 -9.96 0.68
CA ALA A 35 -9.45 -8.90 0.81
C ALA A 35 -10.12 -7.53 0.96
N SER A 36 -9.53 -6.65 1.76
CA SER A 36 -9.94 -5.24 1.81
C SER A 36 -9.61 -4.57 0.48
N LEU A 37 -10.57 -3.86 -0.09
CA LEU A 37 -10.42 -3.12 -1.34
C LEU A 37 -10.59 -1.62 -1.06
N ALA A 38 -9.89 -0.80 -1.84
CA ALA A 38 -9.97 0.66 -1.78
C ALA A 38 -11.18 1.22 -2.54
N GLY A 39 -11.72 0.46 -3.49
CA GLY A 39 -12.89 0.82 -4.27
C GLY A 39 -12.60 0.98 -5.76
N PHE A 40 -11.37 0.79 -6.21
CA PHE A 40 -11.05 0.75 -7.64
C PHE A 40 -11.69 -0.46 -8.32
N GLN A 41 -12.01 -0.30 -9.60
CA GLN A 41 -12.71 -1.30 -10.41
C GLN A 41 -11.73 -2.03 -11.35
N PRO A 42 -12.09 -3.25 -11.81
CA PRO A 42 -11.36 -3.93 -12.89
C PRO A 42 -11.22 -3.03 -14.14
N GLY A 43 -10.01 -2.92 -14.68
CA GLY A 43 -9.74 -2.08 -15.85
C GLY A 43 -9.73 -0.57 -15.59
N GLU A 44 -9.83 -0.15 -14.33
CA GLU A 44 -9.72 1.26 -13.97
C GLU A 44 -8.27 1.75 -14.11
N THR A 45 -8.10 2.96 -14.63
CA THR A 45 -6.79 3.62 -14.71
C THR A 45 -6.73 4.75 -13.68
N ALA A 46 -5.74 4.65 -12.82
CA ALA A 46 -5.45 5.62 -11.77
C ALA A 46 -3.95 5.92 -11.74
N THR A 47 -3.51 6.94 -11.01
CA THR A 47 -2.08 7.23 -10.89
C THR A 47 -1.42 6.35 -9.83
N VAL A 48 -0.09 6.19 -9.90
CA VAL A 48 0.69 5.56 -8.82
C VAL A 48 0.36 6.20 -7.48
N ARG A 49 0.21 7.52 -7.45
CA ARG A 49 -0.20 8.30 -6.27
C ARG A 49 -1.54 7.82 -5.70
N ASP A 50 -2.56 7.69 -6.54
CA ASP A 50 -3.89 7.25 -6.12
C ASP A 50 -3.84 5.84 -5.54
N LEU A 51 -3.09 4.94 -6.19
CA LEU A 51 -2.91 3.56 -5.74
C LEU A 51 -2.13 3.47 -4.42
N LEU A 52 -1.13 4.32 -4.21
CA LEU A 52 -0.41 4.41 -2.93
C LEU A 52 -1.35 4.79 -1.79
N TYR A 53 -2.19 5.82 -1.99
CA TYR A 53 -3.20 6.18 -1.01
C TYR A 53 -4.25 5.06 -0.82
N GLY A 54 -4.67 4.39 -1.89
CA GLY A 54 -5.56 3.25 -1.83
C GLY A 54 -4.99 2.06 -1.04
N ALA A 55 -3.69 1.78 -1.20
CA ALA A 55 -3.00 0.74 -0.46
C ALA A 55 -2.91 1.05 1.05
N MET A 56 -2.69 2.33 1.41
CA MET A 56 -2.37 2.69 2.78
C MET A 56 -3.59 3.12 3.61
N LEU A 57 -4.54 3.88 3.07
CA LEU A 57 -5.69 4.41 3.84
C LEU A 57 -6.74 3.33 4.13
N PRO A 58 -7.45 2.80 3.09
CA PRO A 58 -8.43 1.73 3.28
C PRO A 58 -7.81 0.34 3.25
N SER A 59 -6.49 0.23 3.13
CA SER A 59 -5.78 -1.06 3.06
C SER A 59 -6.11 -1.88 1.79
N GLY A 60 -6.27 -1.21 0.64
CA GLY A 60 -6.67 -1.80 -0.64
C GLY A 60 -5.66 -2.81 -1.18
N ALA A 61 -6.08 -4.07 -1.30
CA ALA A 61 -5.24 -5.14 -1.82
C ALA A 61 -5.06 -5.02 -3.34
N GLU A 62 -6.09 -4.60 -4.07
CA GLU A 62 -6.03 -4.35 -5.51
C GLU A 62 -4.98 -3.30 -5.87
N CYS A 63 -4.84 -2.28 -5.03
CA CYS A 63 -3.81 -1.26 -5.21
C CYS A 63 -2.41 -1.84 -5.04
N CYS A 64 -2.21 -2.72 -4.05
CA CYS A 64 -0.93 -3.38 -3.83
C CYS A 64 -0.54 -4.29 -4.99
N GLU A 65 -1.51 -5.06 -5.53
CA GLU A 65 -1.30 -5.92 -6.70
C GLU A 65 -0.95 -5.11 -7.96
N ALA A 66 -1.69 -4.03 -8.21
CA ALA A 66 -1.44 -3.17 -9.36
C ALA A 66 -0.04 -2.52 -9.27
N LEU A 67 0.33 -1.98 -8.10
CA LEU A 67 1.66 -1.40 -7.85
C LEU A 67 2.77 -2.45 -7.98
N ALA A 68 2.58 -3.65 -7.47
CA ALA A 68 3.57 -4.72 -7.55
C ALA A 68 3.85 -5.12 -9.01
N ARG A 69 2.82 -5.25 -9.82
CA ARG A 69 2.93 -5.57 -11.24
C ARG A 69 3.56 -4.45 -12.04
N GLU A 70 3.18 -3.20 -11.76
CA GLU A 70 3.80 -2.02 -12.37
C GLU A 70 5.32 -1.97 -12.12
N VAL A 71 5.73 -2.22 -10.87
CA VAL A 71 7.15 -2.13 -10.45
C VAL A 71 7.99 -3.32 -10.89
N SER A 72 7.42 -4.52 -10.94
CA SER A 72 8.20 -5.77 -11.09
C SER A 72 7.63 -6.75 -12.13
N GLY A 73 6.51 -6.44 -12.75
CA GLY A 73 5.86 -7.28 -13.76
C GLY A 73 5.04 -8.43 -13.19
N SER A 74 5.33 -8.90 -11.97
CA SER A 74 4.56 -9.96 -11.30
C SER A 74 4.61 -9.83 -9.79
N GLU A 75 3.67 -10.49 -9.10
CA GLU A 75 3.62 -10.59 -7.65
C GLU A 75 4.86 -11.26 -7.09
N GLU A 76 5.30 -12.37 -7.68
CA GLU A 76 6.47 -13.13 -7.24
C GLU A 76 7.76 -12.32 -7.36
N ALA A 77 7.94 -11.60 -8.49
CA ALA A 77 9.10 -10.75 -8.69
C ALA A 77 9.10 -9.58 -7.69
N PHE A 78 7.92 -9.05 -7.36
CA PHE A 78 7.80 -8.01 -6.36
C PHE A 78 8.08 -8.52 -4.95
N ALA A 79 7.57 -9.70 -4.57
CA ALA A 79 7.87 -10.35 -3.29
C ALA A 79 9.38 -10.61 -3.13
N ALA A 80 10.08 -11.00 -4.20
CA ALA A 80 11.53 -11.13 -4.18
C ALA A 80 12.22 -9.78 -3.88
N ARG A 81 11.75 -8.66 -4.46
CA ARG A 81 12.26 -7.31 -4.14
C ARG A 81 11.95 -6.90 -2.70
N MET A 82 10.77 -7.25 -2.18
CA MET A 82 10.42 -7.00 -0.78
C MET A 82 11.41 -7.71 0.16
N ASN A 83 11.75 -8.97 -0.13
CA ASN A 83 12.70 -9.74 0.67
C ASN A 83 14.13 -9.22 0.53
N GLN A 84 14.53 -8.78 -0.67
CA GLN A 84 15.80 -8.08 -0.84
C GLN A 84 15.87 -6.81 0.01
N LYS A 85 14.86 -5.96 -0.03
CA LYS A 85 14.77 -4.74 0.78
C LYS A 85 14.76 -5.05 2.28
N ALA A 86 14.06 -6.10 2.69
CA ALA A 86 14.07 -6.57 4.07
C ALA A 86 15.48 -6.94 4.54
N ALA A 87 16.24 -7.65 3.70
CA ALA A 87 17.64 -7.98 3.99
C ALA A 87 18.52 -6.72 4.10
N GLU A 88 18.37 -5.74 3.20
CA GLU A 88 19.08 -4.45 3.22
C GLU A 88 18.80 -3.68 4.53
N LEU A 89 17.57 -3.75 5.04
CA LEU A 89 17.15 -3.13 6.30
C LEU A 89 17.50 -3.95 7.54
N GLY A 90 18.13 -5.11 7.38
CA GLY A 90 18.47 -6.01 8.48
C GLY A 90 17.25 -6.66 9.16
N MET A 91 16.15 -6.85 8.43
CA MET A 91 14.91 -7.49 8.90
C MET A 91 15.04 -9.02 8.84
N THR A 92 15.88 -9.58 9.70
CA THR A 92 16.28 -11.00 9.63
C THR A 92 15.19 -12.00 10.03
N GLY A 93 14.12 -11.56 10.67
CA GLY A 93 12.97 -12.38 11.05
C GLY A 93 11.75 -12.15 10.15
N THR A 94 11.97 -11.63 8.94
CA THR A 94 10.88 -11.26 8.02
C THR A 94 11.00 -12.01 6.70
N HIS A 95 9.88 -12.54 6.24
CA HIS A 95 9.71 -13.10 4.89
C HIS A 95 8.37 -12.63 4.31
N PHE A 96 8.40 -12.04 3.13
CA PHE A 96 7.23 -11.58 2.39
C PHE A 96 6.92 -12.55 1.25
N CYS A 97 5.68 -13.06 1.20
CA CYS A 97 5.19 -13.93 0.13
C CYS A 97 4.37 -13.17 -0.91
N ASN A 98 3.78 -12.03 -0.53
CA ASN A 98 2.89 -11.23 -1.38
C ASN A 98 2.93 -9.74 -1.00
N PRO A 99 2.46 -8.82 -1.88
CA PRO A 99 2.45 -7.39 -1.62
C PRO A 99 1.30 -6.93 -0.72
N THR A 100 0.29 -7.77 -0.50
CA THR A 100 -0.98 -7.41 0.13
C THR A 100 -1.00 -7.65 1.64
N GLY A 101 -0.26 -8.64 2.11
CA GLY A 101 -0.35 -9.16 3.48
C GLY A 101 -1.50 -10.13 3.69
N LEU A 102 -2.08 -10.66 2.61
CA LEU A 102 -3.01 -11.78 2.69
C LEU A 102 -2.29 -13.01 3.25
N HIS A 103 -3.06 -13.88 3.89
CA HIS A 103 -2.48 -14.97 4.66
C HIS A 103 -1.68 -15.96 3.80
N ASP A 104 -0.45 -16.20 4.23
CA ASP A 104 0.42 -17.27 3.78
C ASP A 104 1.21 -17.76 4.99
N PRO A 105 1.37 -19.09 5.20
CA PRO A 105 2.08 -19.61 6.38
C PRO A 105 3.56 -19.15 6.48
N GLU A 106 4.18 -18.82 5.35
CA GLU A 106 5.55 -18.34 5.30
C GLU A 106 5.66 -16.81 5.32
N HIS A 107 4.53 -16.10 5.25
CA HIS A 107 4.49 -14.64 5.34
C HIS A 107 4.61 -14.20 6.81
N VAL A 108 5.83 -14.01 7.25
CA VAL A 108 6.14 -13.75 8.66
C VAL A 108 6.94 -12.48 8.86
N SER A 109 6.83 -11.88 10.04
CA SER A 109 7.65 -10.75 10.46
C SER A 109 7.77 -10.68 11.97
N THR A 110 8.62 -9.78 12.47
CA THR A 110 8.76 -9.49 13.89
C THR A 110 8.46 -8.01 14.16
N VAL A 111 8.04 -7.70 15.39
CA VAL A 111 7.82 -6.30 15.82
C VAL A 111 9.09 -5.45 15.63
N ARG A 112 10.27 -6.04 15.89
CA ARG A 112 11.56 -5.36 15.70
C ARG A 112 11.82 -5.01 14.24
N ASP A 113 11.52 -5.93 13.33
CA ASP A 113 11.72 -5.70 11.90
C ASP A 113 10.70 -4.69 11.35
N MET A 114 9.47 -4.73 11.85
CA MET A 114 8.47 -3.72 11.50
C MET A 114 8.88 -2.31 11.98
N ALA A 115 9.52 -2.20 13.15
CA ALA A 115 10.08 -0.92 13.62
C ALA A 115 11.18 -0.42 12.69
N ARG A 116 12.11 -1.28 12.26
CA ARG A 116 13.16 -0.95 11.28
C ARG A 116 12.58 -0.46 9.95
N LEU A 117 11.58 -1.18 9.44
CA LEU A 117 10.89 -0.79 8.21
C LEU A 117 10.24 0.59 8.37
N THR A 118 9.55 0.81 9.48
CA THR A 118 8.87 2.08 9.74
C THR A 118 9.87 3.23 9.84
N GLU A 119 10.97 3.05 10.56
CA GLU A 119 12.04 4.04 10.68
C GLU A 119 12.63 4.40 9.31
N ALA A 120 12.97 3.39 8.50
CA ALA A 120 13.51 3.61 7.16
C ALA A 120 12.50 4.30 6.23
N ALA A 121 11.24 3.85 6.23
CA ALA A 121 10.20 4.41 5.38
C ALA A 121 9.89 5.88 5.74
N LEU A 122 9.91 6.24 7.00
CA LEU A 122 9.67 7.62 7.46
C LEU A 122 10.81 8.59 7.09
N GLN A 123 11.97 8.14 6.64
CA GLN A 123 12.99 9.01 6.05
C GLN A 123 12.58 9.53 4.65
N ASN A 124 11.66 8.82 3.98
CA ASN A 124 11.12 9.26 2.69
C ASN A 124 9.96 10.22 2.92
N GLU A 125 10.08 11.47 2.40
CA GLU A 125 9.06 12.51 2.59
C GLU A 125 7.71 12.14 1.98
N THR A 126 7.71 11.50 0.82
CA THR A 126 6.48 11.02 0.17
C THR A 126 5.78 9.96 1.02
N PHE A 127 6.55 9.00 1.53
CA PHE A 127 5.99 7.98 2.44
C PHE A 127 5.46 8.61 3.72
N ARG A 128 6.18 9.57 4.31
CA ARG A 128 5.75 10.26 5.53
C ARG A 128 4.42 10.99 5.31
N LYS A 129 4.29 11.71 4.21
CA LYS A 129 3.03 12.38 3.84
C LYS A 129 1.89 11.38 3.66
N LEU A 130 2.13 10.28 2.94
CA LEU A 130 1.17 9.20 2.75
C LEU A 130 0.72 8.59 4.08
N PHE A 131 1.68 8.29 4.96
CA PHE A 131 1.45 7.62 6.24
C PHE A 131 0.64 8.47 7.23
N THR A 132 0.75 9.80 7.16
CA THR A 132 0.05 10.75 8.05
C THR A 132 -1.24 11.31 7.49
N THR A 133 -1.66 10.88 6.29
CA THR A 133 -2.87 11.37 5.64
C THR A 133 -4.12 10.63 6.17
N GLU A 134 -5.13 11.39 6.58
CA GLU A 134 -6.41 10.83 7.06
C GLU A 134 -7.36 10.48 5.93
N ARG A 135 -7.41 11.32 4.91
CA ARG A 135 -8.30 11.15 3.75
C ARG A 135 -7.63 11.62 2.47
N TYR A 136 -8.00 10.99 1.38
CA TYR A 136 -7.53 11.32 0.05
C TYR A 136 -8.66 11.21 -0.96
N THR A 137 -8.80 12.21 -1.83
CA THR A 137 -9.80 12.19 -2.91
C THR A 137 -9.11 11.84 -4.22
N VAL A 138 -9.49 10.71 -4.79
CA VAL A 138 -9.10 10.29 -6.13
C VAL A 138 -9.85 11.18 -7.13
N PRO A 139 -9.16 11.79 -8.10
CA PRO A 139 -9.82 12.56 -9.15
C PRO A 139 -10.67 11.66 -10.06
N ALA A 140 -11.36 12.26 -11.04
CA ALA A 140 -12.15 11.53 -12.01
C ALA A 140 -11.28 10.50 -12.77
N THR A 141 -11.79 9.27 -12.87
CA THR A 141 -11.20 8.18 -13.63
C THR A 141 -12.16 7.67 -14.70
N ASN A 142 -11.74 6.70 -15.50
CA ASN A 142 -12.63 6.04 -16.49
C ASN A 142 -13.78 5.28 -15.83
N CYS A 143 -13.66 4.82 -14.59
CA CYS A 143 -14.71 4.09 -13.86
C CYS A 143 -15.45 4.96 -12.84
N HIS A 144 -14.82 6.02 -12.32
CA HIS A 144 -15.39 6.96 -11.37
C HIS A 144 -15.37 8.39 -11.94
N PRO A 145 -16.38 8.79 -12.75
CA PRO A 145 -16.38 10.09 -13.43
C PRO A 145 -16.38 11.31 -12.49
N GLN A 146 -16.78 11.14 -11.23
CA GLN A 146 -16.77 12.20 -10.20
C GLN A 146 -15.64 12.02 -9.19
N GLY A 147 -14.77 11.02 -9.38
CA GLY A 147 -13.80 10.61 -8.36
C GLY A 147 -14.48 10.02 -7.13
N PHE A 148 -13.68 9.68 -6.12
CA PHE A 148 -14.18 9.20 -4.82
C PHE A 148 -13.17 9.50 -3.71
N THR A 149 -13.62 9.46 -2.46
CA THR A 149 -12.76 9.76 -1.30
C THR A 149 -12.50 8.51 -0.47
N MET A 150 -11.23 8.27 -0.18
CA MET A 150 -10.76 7.22 0.72
C MET A 150 -10.39 7.79 2.08
N HIS A 151 -10.60 7.01 3.12
CA HIS A 151 -10.28 7.36 4.50
C HIS A 151 -9.35 6.33 5.13
N SER A 152 -8.49 6.80 6.04
CA SER A 152 -7.68 5.90 6.85
C SER A 152 -8.57 5.11 7.82
N THR A 153 -8.56 3.79 7.70
CA THR A 153 -9.30 2.91 8.62
C THR A 153 -8.70 2.91 10.03
N LEU A 154 -7.40 3.19 10.14
CA LEU A 154 -6.73 3.29 11.43
C LEU A 154 -7.07 4.60 12.15
N LEU A 155 -6.92 5.74 11.47
CA LEU A 155 -7.12 7.05 12.08
C LEU A 155 -8.59 7.30 12.41
N SER A 156 -9.54 6.80 11.61
CA SER A 156 -10.96 6.89 11.89
C SER A 156 -11.38 6.14 13.18
N GLN A 157 -10.64 5.10 13.57
CA GLN A 157 -10.87 4.38 14.84
C GLN A 157 -10.36 5.16 16.06
N LEU A 158 -9.49 6.13 15.86
CA LEU A 158 -8.96 6.99 16.91
C LEU A 158 -9.79 8.26 17.12
N ASP A 159 -10.82 8.49 16.29
CA ASP A 159 -11.73 9.64 16.40
C ASP A 159 -12.37 9.66 17.79
N GLY A 160 -12.30 10.82 18.47
CA GLY A 160 -12.81 11.00 19.81
C GLY A 160 -11.89 10.48 20.93
N THR A 161 -10.71 9.96 20.62
CA THR A 161 -9.68 9.62 21.62
C THR A 161 -8.68 10.76 21.81
N GLU A 162 -8.01 10.79 22.98
CA GLU A 162 -6.90 11.74 23.20
C GLU A 162 -5.73 11.56 22.21
N LEU A 163 -5.64 10.37 21.61
CA LEU A 163 -4.63 10.00 20.63
C LEU A 163 -4.85 10.70 19.28
N HIS A 164 -6.09 11.09 18.96
CA HIS A 164 -6.44 11.80 17.73
C HIS A 164 -6.06 13.30 17.74
N SER A 165 -5.59 13.82 18.85
CA SER A 165 -5.23 15.24 18.99
C SER A 165 -3.94 15.67 18.24
N GLY A 166 -3.53 14.92 17.24
CA GLY A 166 -2.42 15.26 16.32
C GLY A 166 -1.00 15.01 16.87
N ARG A 167 -0.88 14.50 18.09
CA ARG A 167 0.43 14.29 18.71
C ARG A 167 1.12 12.98 18.35
N ILE A 168 0.41 12.06 17.71
CA ILE A 168 0.99 10.78 17.24
C ILE A 168 1.74 10.97 15.93
N LEU A 169 1.45 12.03 15.21
CA LEU A 169 1.92 12.26 13.84
C LEU A 169 2.95 13.39 13.75
N GLY A 170 3.35 13.92 14.87
CA GLY A 170 4.37 14.97 14.97
C GLY A 170 5.79 14.42 15.11
#